data_4d2a7885c4ec821853afd914c513f048
#
_entry.id   4d2a7885c4ec821853afd914c513f048
#
_cell.length_a   1.000
_cell.length_b   1.000
_cell.length_c   1.000
_cell.angle_alpha   90.00
_cell.angle_beta   90.00
_cell.angle_gamma   90.00
#
_symmetry.space_group_name_H-M   'P 1'
#
loop_
_entity.id
_entity.type
_entity.pdbx_description
1 polymer ?
#
loop_
_entity_poly.entity_id
_entity_poly.type
_entity_poly.pdbx_seq_one_letter_code
_entity_poly.pdbx_strand_id
1 'polypeptide(L)'
;MSYNNTPEISVLLSTHNNENSINNSIKSIINQSFEDFELLIMNDASDDTTLKELKNFDDKRIKIFNNRSNLGLTKSLNLLLSKSSGKYIARQDADDISLKDRFTIQKKYIKKNNLKFCSARARSMHSNKKIPGVSFYIPEKVLFKYKNPHIHGTLFMEKKILEEVGGYDENFYFAQDFKLYCDLIKKNIKLARINKILYLMNTKDNISNKNKDEQRYYFECAKNNILPKVN
;
A
#
# COMPACT_ATOMS: atom_id res chain seq x y z
N MET A 1 -33.81 7.52 -8.91
CA MET A 1 -33.09 7.75 -7.63
C MET A 1 -31.68 7.21 -7.83
N SER A 2 -30.70 8.10 -8.04
CA SER A 2 -29.28 7.69 -8.12
C SER A 2 -28.84 7.37 -6.70
N TYR A 3 -28.76 6.08 -6.36
CA TYR A 3 -28.01 5.66 -5.19
C TYR A 3 -26.56 6.08 -5.43
N ASN A 4 -26.09 7.11 -4.74
CA ASN A 4 -24.68 7.41 -4.60
C ASN A 4 -24.05 6.22 -3.85
N ASN A 5 -23.74 5.17 -4.59
CA ASN A 5 -23.17 3.96 -4.01
C ASN A 5 -21.66 4.23 -3.80
N THR A 6 -21.33 4.86 -2.67
CA THR A 6 -19.94 5.06 -2.25
C THR A 6 -19.34 3.68 -2.06
N PRO A 7 -18.24 3.32 -2.75
CA PRO A 7 -17.64 2.00 -2.62
C PRO A 7 -17.17 1.74 -1.19
N GLU A 8 -17.19 0.51 -0.77
CA GLU A 8 -16.72 0.19 0.59
C GLU A 8 -15.19 0.27 0.71
N ILE A 9 -14.45 -0.01 -0.38
CA ILE A 9 -12.99 0.00 -0.40
C ILE A 9 -12.49 0.93 -1.50
N SER A 10 -11.53 1.82 -1.18
CA SER A 10 -10.70 2.49 -2.18
C SER A 10 -9.33 1.84 -2.22
N VAL A 11 -8.96 1.31 -3.38
CA VAL A 11 -7.63 0.73 -3.62
C VAL A 11 -6.73 1.81 -4.19
N LEU A 12 -5.61 2.11 -3.53
CA LEU A 12 -4.65 3.11 -3.97
C LEU A 12 -3.45 2.43 -4.64
N LEU A 13 -3.21 2.74 -5.92
CA LEU A 13 -2.10 2.24 -6.72
C LEU A 13 -1.38 3.43 -7.37
N SER A 14 -0.12 3.68 -7.01
CA SER A 14 0.75 4.60 -7.74
C SER A 14 1.73 3.82 -8.59
N THR A 15 1.99 4.29 -9.79
CA THR A 15 2.89 3.65 -10.77
C THR A 15 3.77 4.67 -11.46
N HIS A 16 5.04 4.29 -11.69
CA HIS A 16 5.99 5.00 -12.53
C HIS A 16 6.87 3.97 -13.24
N ASN A 17 6.82 3.93 -14.58
CA ASN A 17 7.60 3.02 -15.42
C ASN A 17 7.43 1.53 -15.05
N ASN A 18 6.19 1.05 -15.12
CA ASN A 18 5.82 -0.32 -14.79
C ASN A 18 5.12 -1.05 -15.95
N GLU A 19 5.45 -0.73 -17.21
CA GLU A 19 4.81 -1.29 -18.40
C GLU A 19 4.73 -2.83 -18.40
N ASN A 20 5.74 -3.51 -17.86
CA ASN A 20 5.84 -4.96 -17.86
C ASN A 20 5.00 -5.66 -16.77
N SER A 21 4.57 -4.93 -15.73
CA SER A 21 3.93 -5.52 -14.54
C SER A 21 2.54 -5.00 -14.26
N ILE A 22 2.26 -3.75 -14.62
CA ILE A 22 1.03 -3.04 -14.25
C ILE A 22 -0.25 -3.79 -14.63
N ASN A 23 -0.28 -4.44 -15.79
CA ASN A 23 -1.42 -5.21 -16.27
C ASN A 23 -1.79 -6.36 -15.31
N ASN A 24 -0.80 -7.09 -14.82
CA ASN A 24 -1.03 -8.19 -13.88
C ASN A 24 -1.48 -7.68 -12.51
N SER A 25 -0.91 -6.56 -12.05
CA SER A 25 -1.31 -5.91 -10.81
C SER A 25 -2.79 -5.50 -10.87
N ILE A 26 -3.22 -4.76 -11.90
CA ILE A 26 -4.60 -4.33 -12.08
C ILE A 26 -5.55 -5.53 -12.20
N LYS A 27 -5.23 -6.52 -13.04
CA LYS A 27 -6.02 -7.75 -13.16
C LYS A 27 -6.22 -8.45 -11.83
N SER A 28 -5.23 -8.44 -10.94
CA SER A 28 -5.33 -9.04 -9.61
C SER A 28 -6.32 -8.32 -8.70
N ILE A 29 -6.55 -7.02 -8.93
CA ILE A 29 -7.53 -6.22 -8.20
C ILE A 29 -8.92 -6.36 -8.77
N ILE A 30 -9.10 -6.25 -10.09
CA ILE A 30 -10.44 -6.34 -10.69
C ILE A 30 -11.07 -7.72 -10.53
N ASN A 31 -10.24 -8.76 -10.35
CA ASN A 31 -10.64 -10.15 -10.12
C ASN A 31 -10.78 -10.54 -8.62
N GLN A 32 -10.82 -9.58 -7.70
CA GLN A 32 -11.07 -9.84 -6.28
C GLN A 32 -12.48 -10.41 -6.09
N SER A 33 -12.64 -11.35 -5.13
CA SER A 33 -13.94 -11.89 -4.74
C SER A 33 -14.88 -10.88 -4.06
N PHE A 34 -14.33 -9.75 -3.62
CA PHE A 34 -15.06 -8.62 -3.07
C PHE A 34 -15.17 -7.54 -4.15
N GLU A 35 -16.40 -7.22 -4.59
CA GLU A 35 -16.63 -6.39 -5.78
C GLU A 35 -16.90 -4.91 -5.50
N ASP A 36 -17.32 -4.56 -4.26
CA ASP A 36 -17.67 -3.19 -3.87
C ASP A 36 -16.42 -2.37 -3.54
N PHE A 37 -15.66 -2.02 -4.58
CA PHE A 37 -14.47 -1.19 -4.49
C PHE A 37 -14.33 -0.25 -5.69
N GLU A 38 -13.52 0.80 -5.51
CA GLU A 38 -12.91 1.59 -6.57
C GLU A 38 -11.40 1.34 -6.60
N LEU A 39 -10.80 1.38 -7.77
CA LEU A 39 -9.35 1.33 -7.98
C LEU A 39 -8.89 2.68 -8.50
N LEU A 40 -8.18 3.41 -7.65
CA LEU A 40 -7.60 4.72 -7.96
C LEU A 40 -6.13 4.54 -8.34
N ILE A 41 -5.79 4.87 -9.58
CA ILE A 41 -4.45 4.73 -10.12
C ILE A 41 -3.85 6.09 -10.38
N MET A 42 -2.66 6.36 -9.83
CA MET A 42 -1.85 7.52 -10.17
C MET A 42 -0.72 7.09 -11.09
N ASN A 43 -0.74 7.53 -12.33
CA ASN A 43 0.43 7.49 -13.19
C ASN A 43 1.34 8.68 -12.83
N ASP A 44 2.46 8.40 -12.20
CA ASP A 44 3.38 9.41 -11.69
C ASP A 44 4.41 9.82 -12.76
N ALA A 45 3.89 10.37 -13.88
CA ALA A 45 4.65 10.82 -15.04
C ALA A 45 5.56 9.72 -15.63
N SER A 46 5.00 8.54 -15.93
CA SER A 46 5.73 7.49 -16.65
C SER A 46 6.10 7.96 -18.07
N ASP A 47 7.31 7.63 -18.51
CA ASP A 47 7.85 7.91 -19.84
C ASP A 47 7.96 6.66 -20.74
N ASP A 48 7.59 5.47 -20.18
CA ASP A 48 7.41 4.21 -20.90
C ASP A 48 5.96 4.01 -21.39
N THR A 49 5.61 2.79 -21.78
CA THR A 49 4.24 2.48 -22.24
C THR A 49 3.22 2.28 -21.11
N THR A 50 3.56 2.51 -19.83
CA THR A 50 2.66 2.31 -18.68
C THR A 50 1.31 3.00 -18.87
N LEU A 51 1.31 4.29 -19.29
CA LEU A 51 0.05 5.02 -19.48
C LEU A 51 -0.81 4.42 -20.59
N LYS A 52 -0.19 3.88 -21.66
CA LYS A 52 -0.91 3.17 -22.72
C LYS A 52 -1.56 1.89 -22.19
N GLU A 53 -0.83 1.12 -21.39
CA GLU A 53 -1.34 -0.09 -20.75
C GLU A 53 -2.52 0.21 -19.81
N LEU A 54 -2.46 1.29 -19.03
CA LEU A 54 -3.56 1.71 -18.16
C LEU A 54 -4.86 2.00 -18.93
N LYS A 55 -4.76 2.61 -20.12
CA LYS A 55 -5.92 2.96 -20.96
C LYS A 55 -6.60 1.76 -21.62
N ASN A 56 -5.98 0.58 -21.60
CA ASN A 56 -6.56 -0.65 -22.16
C ASN A 56 -7.62 -1.29 -21.23
N PHE A 57 -7.78 -0.80 -19.99
CA PHE A 57 -8.77 -1.33 -19.06
C PHE A 57 -10.10 -0.60 -19.19
N ASP A 58 -11.15 -1.36 -19.51
CA ASP A 58 -12.55 -0.88 -19.53
C ASP A 58 -13.32 -1.50 -18.34
N ASP A 59 -13.05 -0.99 -17.13
CA ASP A 59 -13.76 -1.36 -15.90
C ASP A 59 -14.17 -0.08 -15.17
N LYS A 60 -15.47 0.12 -14.96
CA LYS A 60 -16.06 1.32 -14.36
C LYS A 60 -15.55 1.64 -12.95
N ARG A 61 -14.94 0.63 -12.28
CA ARG A 61 -14.35 0.80 -10.94
C ARG A 61 -12.98 1.47 -10.99
N ILE A 62 -12.34 1.54 -12.17
CA ILE A 62 -11.01 2.11 -12.35
C ILE A 62 -11.11 3.61 -12.61
N LYS A 63 -10.31 4.39 -11.88
CA LYS A 63 -10.12 5.82 -12.11
C LYS A 63 -8.63 6.11 -12.23
N ILE A 64 -8.23 6.65 -13.38
CA ILE A 64 -6.82 6.94 -13.69
C ILE A 64 -6.57 8.44 -13.58
N PHE A 65 -5.53 8.81 -12.85
CA PHE A 65 -5.03 10.17 -12.70
C PHE A 65 -3.58 10.23 -13.16
N ASN A 66 -3.15 11.41 -13.64
CA ASN A 66 -1.80 11.61 -14.14
C ASN A 66 -1.16 12.82 -13.45
N ASN A 67 0.03 12.65 -12.90
CA ASN A 67 0.88 13.75 -12.49
C ASN A 67 1.60 14.34 -13.70
N ARG A 68 1.87 15.65 -13.68
CA ARG A 68 2.61 16.34 -14.75
C ARG A 68 4.11 16.08 -14.69
N SER A 69 4.63 15.75 -13.52
CA SER A 69 6.01 15.37 -13.24
C SER A 69 6.03 14.27 -12.21
N ASN A 70 7.14 13.55 -12.08
CA ASN A 70 7.31 12.53 -11.04
C ASN A 70 7.36 13.21 -9.66
N LEU A 71 6.31 13.01 -8.85
CA LEU A 71 6.18 13.54 -7.49
C LEU A 71 6.65 12.56 -6.42
N GLY A 72 6.87 11.31 -6.79
CA GLY A 72 7.20 10.20 -5.91
C GLY A 72 5.98 9.55 -5.25
N LEU A 73 6.23 8.38 -4.67
CA LEU A 73 5.20 7.49 -4.13
C LEU A 73 4.35 8.18 -3.05
N THR A 74 4.98 8.87 -2.10
CA THR A 74 4.32 9.47 -0.94
C THR A 74 3.27 10.50 -1.36
N LYS A 75 3.65 11.47 -2.21
CA LYS A 75 2.75 12.50 -2.71
C LYS A 75 1.64 11.91 -3.58
N SER A 76 1.98 10.98 -4.45
CA SER A 76 1.01 10.29 -5.31
C SER A 76 -0.04 9.54 -4.50
N LEU A 77 0.34 8.89 -3.38
CA LEU A 77 -0.61 8.24 -2.47
C LEU A 77 -1.50 9.22 -1.73
N ASN A 78 -0.98 10.37 -1.28
CA ASN A 78 -1.80 11.41 -0.65
C ASN A 78 -2.81 12.01 -1.63
N LEU A 79 -2.41 12.26 -2.88
CA LEU A 79 -3.33 12.69 -3.93
C LEU A 79 -4.43 11.66 -4.19
N LEU A 80 -4.12 10.36 -4.21
CA LEU A 80 -5.12 9.32 -4.35
C LEU A 80 -6.03 9.24 -3.11
N LEU A 81 -5.47 9.39 -1.90
CA LEU A 81 -6.24 9.42 -0.66
C LEU A 81 -7.29 10.55 -0.69
N SER A 82 -6.91 11.75 -1.13
CA SER A 82 -7.83 12.89 -1.25
C SER A 82 -8.98 12.66 -2.25
N LYS A 83 -8.78 11.77 -3.23
CA LYS A 83 -9.77 11.40 -4.25
C LYS A 83 -10.59 10.15 -3.89
N SER A 84 -10.21 9.46 -2.83
CA SER A 84 -10.86 8.22 -2.41
C SER A 84 -12.22 8.50 -1.75
N SER A 85 -13.18 7.62 -1.95
CA SER A 85 -14.52 7.72 -1.37
C SER A 85 -14.89 6.55 -0.46
N GLY A 86 -14.11 5.46 -0.50
CA GLY A 86 -14.37 4.25 0.26
C GLY A 86 -14.15 4.41 1.78
N LYS A 87 -14.88 3.62 2.54
CA LYS A 87 -14.72 3.53 4.00
C LYS A 87 -13.34 2.98 4.39
N TYR A 88 -12.81 2.06 3.61
CA TYR A 88 -11.51 1.43 3.82
C TYR A 88 -10.54 1.82 2.71
N ILE A 89 -9.28 1.94 3.07
CA ILE A 89 -8.17 2.08 2.14
C ILE A 89 -7.43 0.74 2.06
N ALA A 90 -7.21 0.26 0.85
CA ALA A 90 -6.31 -0.83 0.54
C ALA A 90 -5.15 -0.32 -0.33
N ARG A 91 -3.92 -0.78 -0.07
CA ARG A 91 -2.75 -0.43 -0.88
C ARG A 91 -2.45 -1.55 -1.89
N GLN A 92 -1.98 -1.16 -3.07
CA GLN A 92 -1.48 -2.08 -4.10
C GLN A 92 -0.21 -1.51 -4.73
N ASP A 93 0.85 -2.33 -4.86
CA ASP A 93 2.03 -1.98 -5.62
C ASP A 93 1.87 -2.37 -7.09
N ALA A 94 2.45 -1.58 -8.01
CA ALA A 94 2.25 -1.71 -9.45
C ALA A 94 2.89 -2.97 -10.06
N ASP A 95 3.80 -3.60 -9.32
CA ASP A 95 4.55 -4.80 -9.74
C ASP A 95 4.22 -6.06 -8.92
N ASP A 96 3.18 -5.96 -8.04
CA ASP A 96 2.76 -7.03 -7.15
C ASP A 96 1.37 -7.57 -7.52
N ILE A 97 0.98 -8.71 -6.93
CA ILE A 97 -0.29 -9.40 -7.21
C ILE A 97 -1.05 -9.65 -5.91
N SER A 98 -2.28 -9.17 -5.84
CA SER A 98 -3.24 -9.51 -4.78
C SER A 98 -3.88 -10.87 -5.04
N LEU A 99 -3.91 -11.76 -4.03
CA LEU A 99 -4.65 -13.01 -4.16
C LEU A 99 -6.17 -12.76 -4.08
N LYS A 100 -6.95 -13.58 -4.79
CA LYS A 100 -8.39 -13.42 -5.07
C LYS A 100 -9.25 -12.99 -3.86
N ASP A 101 -8.99 -13.52 -2.67
CA ASP A 101 -9.81 -13.27 -1.49
C ASP A 101 -9.22 -12.24 -0.52
N ARG A 102 -8.22 -11.47 -0.95
CA ARG A 102 -7.49 -10.54 -0.08
C ARG A 102 -8.45 -9.58 0.63
N PHE A 103 -9.28 -8.85 -0.11
CA PHE A 103 -10.16 -7.83 0.46
C PHE A 103 -11.22 -8.42 1.37
N THR A 104 -11.86 -9.52 0.96
CA THR A 104 -12.83 -10.26 1.78
C THR A 104 -12.24 -10.68 3.12
N ILE A 105 -11.02 -11.24 3.11
CA ILE A 105 -10.36 -11.74 4.31
C ILE A 105 -9.94 -10.59 5.21
N GLN A 106 -9.30 -9.54 4.68
CA GLN A 106 -8.83 -8.40 5.46
C GLN A 106 -9.99 -7.63 6.09
N LYS A 107 -11.06 -7.38 5.33
CA LYS A 107 -12.28 -6.74 5.84
C LYS A 107 -12.94 -7.55 6.96
N LYS A 108 -13.12 -8.87 6.75
CA LYS A 108 -13.67 -9.77 7.77
C LYS A 108 -12.80 -9.77 9.04
N TYR A 109 -11.48 -9.78 8.87
CA TYR A 109 -10.54 -9.79 9.98
C TYR A 109 -10.63 -8.51 10.83
N ILE A 110 -10.64 -7.33 10.20
CA ILE A 110 -10.82 -6.04 10.88
C ILE A 110 -12.14 -6.01 11.65
N LYS A 111 -13.26 -6.36 10.98
CA LYS A 111 -14.59 -6.34 11.61
C LYS A 111 -14.67 -7.30 12.79
N LYS A 112 -14.22 -8.55 12.62
CA LYS A 112 -14.29 -9.59 13.67
C LYS A 112 -13.50 -9.21 14.93
N ASN A 113 -12.37 -8.52 14.77
CA ASN A 113 -11.44 -8.24 15.88
C ASN A 113 -11.55 -6.78 16.37
N ASN A 114 -12.53 -6.01 15.89
CA ASN A 114 -12.70 -4.58 16.18
C ASN A 114 -11.40 -3.77 15.99
N LEU A 115 -10.74 -3.96 14.82
CA LEU A 115 -9.49 -3.33 14.47
C LEU A 115 -9.70 -2.21 13.46
N LYS A 116 -8.74 -1.29 13.39
CA LYS A 116 -8.72 -0.18 12.42
C LYS A 116 -7.72 -0.39 11.30
N PHE A 117 -6.78 -1.31 11.50
CA PHE A 117 -5.68 -1.60 10.59
C PHE A 117 -5.37 -3.09 10.57
N CYS A 118 -5.03 -3.61 9.39
CA CYS A 118 -4.33 -4.88 9.27
C CYS A 118 -3.42 -4.89 8.03
N SER A 119 -2.36 -5.68 8.10
CA SER A 119 -1.56 -6.13 6.97
C SER A 119 -1.58 -7.66 6.87
N ALA A 120 -1.06 -8.21 5.80
CA ALA A 120 -1.01 -9.65 5.60
C ALA A 120 0.40 -10.10 5.21
N ARG A 121 0.61 -11.43 5.19
CA ARG A 121 1.83 -12.01 4.64
C ARG A 121 1.78 -12.04 3.13
N ALA A 122 2.95 -11.97 2.53
CA ALA A 122 3.17 -12.18 1.12
C ALA A 122 3.99 -13.45 0.86
N ARG A 123 4.10 -13.79 -0.42
CA ARG A 123 5.04 -14.77 -0.94
C ARG A 123 5.86 -14.10 -2.03
N SER A 124 7.18 -14.32 -2.03
CA SER A 124 8.03 -13.85 -3.13
C SER A 124 7.68 -14.58 -4.42
N MET A 125 7.46 -13.83 -5.51
CA MET A 125 7.23 -14.41 -6.84
C MET A 125 8.45 -15.17 -7.38
N HIS A 126 9.65 -14.81 -6.93
CA HIS A 126 10.90 -15.39 -7.45
C HIS A 126 11.43 -16.55 -6.62
N SER A 127 11.41 -16.41 -5.30
CA SER A 127 11.99 -17.41 -4.40
C SER A 127 10.96 -18.32 -3.73
N ASN A 128 9.68 -18.08 -3.95
CA ASN A 128 8.54 -18.76 -3.31
C ASN A 128 8.55 -18.68 -1.76
N LYS A 129 9.46 -17.89 -1.17
CA LYS A 129 9.59 -17.73 0.28
C LYS A 129 8.44 -16.88 0.85
N LYS A 130 8.01 -17.24 2.06
CA LYS A 130 7.00 -16.44 2.81
C LYS A 130 7.65 -15.15 3.35
N ILE A 131 6.95 -14.01 3.24
CA ILE A 131 7.38 -12.71 3.71
C ILE A 131 6.29 -12.12 4.63
N PRO A 132 6.61 -11.68 5.85
CA PRO A 132 7.84 -12.03 6.55
C PRO A 132 7.92 -13.54 6.82
N GLY A 133 9.15 -14.06 6.93
CA GLY A 133 9.42 -15.46 7.27
C GLY A 133 9.18 -15.75 8.76
N VAL A 134 10.19 -16.34 9.42
CA VAL A 134 10.14 -16.65 10.88
C VAL A 134 9.90 -15.40 11.73
N SER A 135 10.39 -14.24 11.30
CA SER A 135 10.17 -12.96 12.01
C SER A 135 8.69 -12.55 12.15
N PHE A 136 7.78 -13.20 11.44
CA PHE A 136 6.34 -13.00 11.65
C PHE A 136 5.92 -13.29 13.09
N TYR A 137 6.54 -14.25 13.75
CA TYR A 137 6.21 -14.70 15.10
C TYR A 137 6.89 -13.89 16.21
N ILE A 138 7.81 -12.99 15.84
CA ILE A 138 8.42 -12.07 16.81
C ILE A 138 7.43 -10.96 17.17
N PRO A 139 7.30 -10.62 18.48
CA PRO A 139 6.43 -9.53 18.91
C PRO A 139 6.72 -8.22 18.14
N GLU A 140 5.67 -7.53 17.74
CA GLU A 140 5.76 -6.33 16.90
C GLU A 140 6.62 -5.23 17.54
N LYS A 141 6.44 -4.98 18.84
CA LYS A 141 7.25 -4.01 19.61
C LYS A 141 8.77 -4.27 19.52
N VAL A 142 9.16 -5.54 19.39
CA VAL A 142 10.57 -5.92 19.20
C VAL A 142 11.00 -5.62 17.77
N LEU A 143 10.18 -6.01 16.79
CA LEU A 143 10.52 -5.81 15.37
C LEU A 143 10.64 -4.33 14.99
N PHE A 144 9.76 -3.45 15.51
CA PHE A 144 9.80 -2.01 15.25
C PHE A 144 11.12 -1.34 15.64
N LYS A 145 11.90 -1.95 16.53
CA LYS A 145 13.24 -1.45 16.87
C LYS A 145 14.28 -1.64 15.75
N TYR A 146 14.05 -2.62 14.86
CA TYR A 146 15.06 -3.08 13.90
C TYR A 146 14.60 -3.03 12.45
N LYS A 147 13.30 -3.18 12.19
CA LYS A 147 12.75 -3.21 10.83
C LYS A 147 11.23 -2.99 10.82
N ASN A 148 10.73 -2.63 9.64
CA ASN A 148 9.30 -2.62 9.38
C ASN A 148 8.73 -4.05 9.38
N PRO A 149 7.76 -4.38 10.25
CA PRO A 149 7.13 -5.71 10.29
C PRO A 149 5.96 -5.87 9.31
N HIS A 150 5.51 -4.80 8.68
CA HIS A 150 4.36 -4.78 7.78
C HIS A 150 4.80 -4.69 6.32
N ILE A 151 4.04 -5.29 5.43
CA ILE A 151 4.23 -5.17 3.97
C ILE A 151 3.27 -4.10 3.49
N HIS A 152 3.82 -3.00 2.95
CA HIS A 152 3.06 -1.83 2.54
C HIS A 152 1.97 -2.17 1.50
N GLY A 153 2.30 -2.96 0.48
CA GLY A 153 1.34 -3.41 -0.53
C GLY A 153 0.14 -4.19 0.03
N THR A 154 0.22 -4.68 1.29
CA THR A 154 -0.89 -5.40 1.95
C THR A 154 -1.66 -4.55 2.96
N LEU A 155 -1.36 -3.26 3.10
CA LEU A 155 -2.08 -2.36 3.99
C LEU A 155 -3.58 -2.39 3.69
N PHE A 156 -4.37 -2.51 4.76
CA PHE A 156 -5.82 -2.38 4.74
C PHE A 156 -6.28 -1.71 6.04
N MET A 157 -6.94 -0.54 5.95
CA MET A 157 -7.32 0.22 7.13
C MET A 157 -8.55 1.10 6.91
N GLU A 158 -9.17 1.58 8.00
CA GLU A 158 -10.21 2.59 7.90
C GLU A 158 -9.63 3.90 7.37
N LYS A 159 -10.26 4.47 6.32
CA LYS A 159 -9.86 5.74 5.71
C LYS A 159 -9.75 6.87 6.73
N LYS A 160 -10.78 7.00 7.59
CA LYS A 160 -10.84 8.03 8.63
C LYS A 160 -9.58 8.05 9.50
N ILE A 161 -9.05 6.88 9.86
CA ILE A 161 -7.84 6.79 10.69
C ILE A 161 -6.60 7.27 9.94
N LEU A 162 -6.51 6.95 8.64
CA LEU A 162 -5.41 7.44 7.79
C LEU A 162 -5.46 8.97 7.64
N GLU A 163 -6.66 9.54 7.50
CA GLU A 163 -6.87 11.00 7.45
C GLU A 163 -6.57 11.68 8.80
N GLU A 164 -6.94 11.07 9.93
CA GLU A 164 -6.67 11.59 11.28
C GLU A 164 -5.18 11.67 11.64
N VAL A 165 -4.33 10.87 10.99
CA VAL A 165 -2.87 10.97 11.14
C VAL A 165 -2.24 11.89 10.09
N GLY A 166 -3.04 12.48 9.19
CA GLY A 166 -2.58 13.39 8.14
C GLY A 166 -2.10 12.70 6.85
N GLY A 167 -2.45 11.42 6.64
CA GLY A 167 -2.00 10.66 5.49
C GLY A 167 -0.54 10.19 5.63
N TYR A 168 0.17 10.18 4.51
CA TYR A 168 1.61 9.89 4.48
C TYR A 168 2.41 11.19 4.66
N ASP A 169 3.43 11.16 5.52
CA ASP A 169 4.31 12.33 5.73
C ASP A 169 5.21 12.55 4.50
N GLU A 170 5.00 13.65 3.79
CA GLU A 170 5.68 13.97 2.54
C GLU A 170 7.17 14.34 2.71
N ASN A 171 7.61 14.58 3.94
CA ASN A 171 9.03 14.71 4.25
C ASN A 171 9.76 13.36 4.18
N PHE A 172 9.03 12.25 4.18
CA PHE A 172 9.60 10.90 4.10
C PHE A 172 9.49 10.37 2.66
N TYR A 173 10.53 10.64 1.87
CA TYR A 173 10.64 10.09 0.53
C TYR A 173 10.88 8.57 0.54
N PHE A 174 11.65 8.09 1.53
CA PHE A 174 11.84 6.67 1.84
C PHE A 174 11.23 6.34 3.20
N ALA A 175 10.98 5.05 3.46
CA ALA A 175 10.38 4.53 4.70
C ALA A 175 9.06 5.24 5.10
N GLN A 176 8.34 5.81 4.14
CA GLN A 176 7.05 6.50 4.33
C GLN A 176 5.99 5.60 4.97
N ASP A 177 6.00 4.31 4.67
CA ASP A 177 5.13 3.31 5.27
C ASP A 177 5.49 3.08 6.75
N PHE A 178 6.78 2.98 7.07
CA PHE A 178 7.22 2.84 8.46
C PHE A 178 6.90 4.09 9.28
N LYS A 179 7.07 5.29 8.71
CA LYS A 179 6.66 6.56 9.35
C LYS A 179 5.17 6.56 9.66
N LEU A 180 4.32 6.19 8.69
CA LEU A 180 2.88 6.05 8.90
C LEU A 180 2.57 5.10 10.07
N TYR A 181 3.22 3.93 10.13
CA TYR A 181 3.00 2.98 11.23
C TYR A 181 3.43 3.54 12.59
N CYS A 182 4.52 4.30 12.64
CA CYS A 182 4.92 5.00 13.85
C CYS A 182 3.85 6.01 14.31
N ASP A 183 3.25 6.76 13.39
CA ASP A 183 2.23 7.74 13.71
C ASP A 183 0.91 7.08 14.17
N LEU A 184 0.52 5.96 13.54
CA LEU A 184 -0.62 5.16 13.98
C LEU A 184 -0.42 4.62 15.41
N ILE A 185 0.78 4.13 15.73
CA ILE A 185 1.11 3.65 17.09
C ILE A 185 1.01 4.78 18.11
N LYS A 186 1.49 6.00 17.80
CA LYS A 186 1.34 7.18 18.66
C LYS A 186 -0.13 7.53 18.95
N LYS A 187 -1.01 7.26 18.00
CA LYS A 187 -2.48 7.40 18.14
C LYS A 187 -3.13 6.20 18.81
N ASN A 188 -2.33 5.28 19.40
CA ASN A 188 -2.82 4.04 20.03
C ASN A 188 -3.59 3.12 19.08
N ILE A 189 -3.38 3.21 17.78
CA ILE A 189 -3.96 2.30 16.81
C ILE A 189 -3.21 0.97 16.83
N LYS A 190 -3.93 -0.10 17.10
CA LYS A 190 -3.38 -1.46 17.07
C LYS A 190 -3.13 -1.87 15.62
N LEU A 191 -1.88 -2.10 15.28
CA LEU A 191 -1.48 -2.66 13.99
C LEU A 191 -1.55 -4.20 14.08
N ALA A 192 -2.28 -4.84 13.21
CA ALA A 192 -2.45 -6.30 13.23
C ALA A 192 -1.88 -6.94 11.97
N ARG A 193 -1.31 -8.15 12.12
CA ARG A 193 -0.75 -8.92 11.01
C ARG A 193 -1.52 -10.23 10.84
N ILE A 194 -2.10 -10.45 9.68
CA ILE A 194 -2.82 -11.67 9.34
C ILE A 194 -1.82 -12.75 8.94
N ASN A 195 -1.84 -13.90 9.64
CA ASN A 195 -1.01 -15.06 9.31
C ASN A 195 -1.60 -15.84 8.12
N LYS A 196 -1.82 -15.15 7.02
CA LYS A 196 -2.23 -15.76 5.75
C LYS A 196 -1.50 -15.06 4.60
N ILE A 197 -1.06 -15.82 3.61
CA ILE A 197 -0.51 -15.26 2.38
C ILE A 197 -1.69 -14.76 1.56
N LEU A 198 -1.74 -13.45 1.34
CA LEU A 198 -2.78 -12.78 0.56
C LEU A 198 -2.20 -11.95 -0.60
N TYR A 199 -0.89 -12.06 -0.81
CA TYR A 199 -0.15 -11.22 -1.73
C TYR A 199 1.06 -11.94 -2.31
N LEU A 200 1.34 -11.74 -3.58
CA LEU A 200 2.57 -12.16 -4.23
C LEU A 200 3.41 -10.91 -4.48
N MET A 201 4.61 -10.89 -3.94
CA MET A 201 5.49 -9.73 -3.96
C MET A 201 6.63 -9.94 -4.95
N ASN A 202 6.83 -8.97 -5.83
CA ASN A 202 8.03 -8.86 -6.63
C ASN A 202 9.19 -8.48 -5.71
N THR A 203 10.23 -9.31 -5.67
CA THR A 203 11.41 -9.10 -4.82
C THR A 203 12.68 -8.80 -5.61
N LYS A 204 12.58 -8.71 -6.95
CA LYS A 204 13.63 -8.23 -7.83
C LYS A 204 13.49 -6.72 -7.99
N ASP A 205 14.60 -6.04 -8.08
CA ASP A 205 14.68 -4.60 -8.41
C ASP A 205 13.91 -3.64 -7.49
N ASN A 206 13.57 -4.07 -6.28
CA ASN A 206 12.87 -3.23 -5.31
C ASN A 206 13.67 -1.97 -4.99
N ILE A 207 12.97 -0.83 -4.91
CA ILE A 207 13.51 0.47 -4.48
C ILE A 207 14.27 0.34 -3.16
N SER A 208 13.75 -0.45 -2.23
CA SER A 208 14.38 -0.71 -0.92
C SER A 208 15.74 -1.41 -1.01
N ASN A 209 16.00 -2.18 -2.07
CA ASN A 209 17.27 -2.84 -2.29
C ASN A 209 18.30 -1.93 -2.99
N LYS A 210 17.83 -1.00 -3.81
CA LYS A 210 18.68 -0.05 -4.55
C LYS A 210 19.20 1.10 -3.67
N ASN A 211 18.40 1.53 -2.69
CA ASN A 211 18.65 2.71 -1.86
C ASN A 211 18.71 2.32 -0.36
N LYS A 212 19.60 1.38 0.00
CA LYS A 212 19.64 0.82 1.37
C LYS A 212 20.03 1.83 2.44
N ASP A 213 20.96 2.71 2.13
CA ASP A 213 21.48 3.68 3.10
C ASP A 213 20.45 4.78 3.38
N GLU A 214 19.80 5.29 2.32
CA GLU A 214 18.70 6.25 2.44
C GLU A 214 17.51 5.62 3.17
N GLN A 215 17.12 4.40 2.80
CA GLN A 215 16.06 3.67 3.50
C GLN A 215 16.35 3.54 5.00
N ARG A 216 17.60 3.23 5.36
CA ARG A 216 18.02 3.11 6.75
C ARG A 216 18.00 4.47 7.45
N TYR A 217 18.50 5.52 6.81
CA TYR A 217 18.47 6.87 7.35
C TYR A 217 17.04 7.33 7.66
N TYR A 218 16.12 7.21 6.68
CA TYR A 218 14.72 7.58 6.86
C TYR A 218 14.01 6.70 7.89
N PHE A 219 14.34 5.41 7.96
CA PHE A 219 13.84 4.51 9.00
C PHE A 219 14.23 4.99 10.41
N GLU A 220 15.49 5.34 10.63
CA GLU A 220 15.94 5.86 11.93
C GLU A 220 15.31 7.22 12.24
N CYS A 221 15.14 8.09 11.26
CA CYS A 221 14.41 9.36 11.42
C CYS A 221 12.96 9.10 11.87
N ALA A 222 12.24 8.21 11.20
CA ALA A 222 10.87 7.87 11.56
C ALA A 222 10.75 7.27 12.95
N LYS A 223 11.65 6.33 13.29
CA LYS A 223 11.71 5.68 14.60
C LYS A 223 11.94 6.65 15.75
N ASN A 224 12.82 7.62 15.55
CA ASN A 224 13.19 8.61 16.57
C ASN A 224 12.32 9.88 16.50
N ASN A 225 11.34 9.94 15.61
CA ASN A 225 10.48 11.09 15.35
C ASN A 225 11.27 12.37 15.00
N ILE A 226 12.26 12.22 14.14
CA ILE A 226 13.10 13.29 13.62
C ILE A 226 12.73 13.51 12.15
N LEU A 227 12.64 14.78 11.72
CA LEU A 227 12.45 15.08 10.30
C LEU A 227 13.75 14.76 9.54
N PRO A 228 13.67 14.04 8.42
CA PRO A 228 14.84 13.81 7.58
C PRO A 228 15.34 15.14 6.98
N LYS A 229 16.66 15.31 6.93
CA LYS A 229 17.26 16.40 6.17
C LYS A 229 17.23 16.00 4.69
N VAL A 230 16.54 16.78 3.88
CA VAL A 230 16.56 16.64 2.42
C VAL A 230 17.86 17.32 1.95
N ASN A 231 18.80 16.53 1.41
CA ASN A 231 19.98 17.06 0.73
C ASN A 231 19.62 17.52 -0.68
#